data_63a300b54868ebbed6d8a2e334ea5f7e
#
_entry.id   63a300b54868ebbed6d8a2e334ea5f7e
#
_cell.length_a   1.000
_cell.length_b   1.000
_cell.length_c   1.000
_cell.angle_alpha   90.00
_cell.angle_beta   90.00
_cell.angle_gamma   90.00
#
_symmetry.space_group_name_H-M   'P 1'
#
loop_
_entity.id
_entity.type
_entity.pdbx_description
1 polymer ?
#
loop_
_entity_poly.entity_id
_entity_poly.type
_entity_poly.pdbx_seq_one_letter_code
_entity_poly.pdbx_strand_id
1 'polypeptide(L)'
;LGERDRASFALAKRAAATRAVVFRAASLEQPIYAGDVVAALAHTLARTPDHDRVFDLAGPRSLSRRELILAAGRVIGRRPAVVSLPLFCGMALARVFEATRANPPLTRDMLRILDHDDAIDPLPAAAVLGIALTSLDEMLERCIVGRLTQPGTV
;
A
#
# COMPACT_ATOMS: atom_id res chain seq x y z
N LEU A 1 0.91 -4.70 -1.94
CA LEU A 1 -0.51 -5.09 -2.04
C LEU A 1 -0.62 -6.56 -2.43
N GLY A 2 -1.58 -7.28 -1.89
CA GLY A 2 -1.86 -8.69 -2.20
C GLY A 2 -3.35 -8.99 -2.09
N GLU A 3 -3.79 -10.10 -2.67
CA GLU A 3 -5.22 -10.46 -2.75
C GLU A 3 -5.84 -10.71 -1.36
N ARG A 4 -5.04 -11.07 -0.36
CA ARG A 4 -5.51 -11.41 1.00
C ARG A 4 -4.97 -10.50 2.09
N ASP A 5 -4.29 -9.41 1.75
CA ASP A 5 -3.70 -8.54 2.75
C ASP A 5 -4.69 -7.46 3.27
N ARG A 6 -4.38 -6.95 4.47
CA ARG A 6 -5.20 -5.92 5.12
C ARG A 6 -5.09 -4.56 4.42
N ALA A 7 -3.96 -4.25 3.78
CA ALA A 7 -3.76 -2.98 3.10
C ALA A 7 -4.63 -2.91 1.85
N SER A 8 -4.69 -3.99 1.05
CA SER A 8 -5.58 -4.11 -0.10
C SER A 8 -7.05 -4.02 0.30
N PHE A 9 -7.44 -4.64 1.43
CA PHE A 9 -8.79 -4.51 1.96
C PHE A 9 -9.12 -3.07 2.37
N ALA A 10 -8.22 -2.41 3.09
CA ALA A 10 -8.41 -1.02 3.49
C ALA A 10 -8.49 -0.07 2.29
N LEU A 11 -7.70 -0.33 1.25
CA LEU A 11 -7.74 0.41 -0.01
C LEU A 11 -9.07 0.19 -0.74
N ALA A 12 -9.52 -1.06 -0.89
CA ALA A 12 -10.80 -1.40 -1.50
C ALA A 12 -11.98 -0.71 -0.78
N LYS A 13 -11.98 -0.74 0.56
CA LYS A 13 -13.00 -0.06 1.37
C LYS A 13 -13.03 1.45 1.14
N ARG A 14 -11.85 2.10 1.06
CA ARG A 14 -11.74 3.53 0.76
C ARG A 14 -12.18 3.85 -0.67
N ALA A 15 -11.80 3.00 -1.62
CA ALA A 15 -12.17 3.12 -3.03
C ALA A 15 -13.68 3.01 -3.26
N ALA A 16 -14.37 2.14 -2.50
CA ALA A 16 -15.81 1.92 -2.58
C ALA A 16 -16.63 3.00 -1.86
N ALA A 17 -16.04 3.75 -0.94
CA ALA A 17 -16.73 4.76 -0.17
C ALA A 17 -17.08 6.01 -1.02
N THR A 18 -18.17 6.71 -0.68
CA THR A 18 -18.49 8.02 -1.29
C THR A 18 -17.44 9.07 -0.93
N ARG A 19 -16.92 9.00 0.30
CA ARG A 19 -15.86 9.87 0.82
C ARG A 19 -14.78 9.02 1.50
N ALA A 20 -13.53 9.19 1.11
CA ALA A 20 -12.36 8.57 1.74
C ALA A 20 -11.59 9.64 2.52
N VAL A 21 -11.64 9.55 3.84
CA VAL A 21 -10.87 10.44 4.72
C VAL A 21 -9.52 9.79 4.99
N VAL A 22 -8.45 10.51 4.71
CA VAL A 22 -7.06 10.03 4.88
C VAL A 22 -6.15 11.13 5.42
N PHE A 23 -5.12 10.76 6.14
CA PHE A 23 -4.07 11.70 6.54
C PHE A 23 -3.07 11.87 5.39
N ARG A 24 -2.58 13.11 5.18
CA ARG A 24 -1.57 13.42 4.15
C ARG A 24 -1.89 12.79 2.79
N ALA A 25 -3.01 13.17 2.19
CA ALA A 25 -3.43 12.60 0.89
C ALA A 25 -2.42 12.84 -0.26
N ALA A 26 -1.50 13.80 -0.11
CA ALA A 26 -0.41 14.08 -1.05
C ALA A 26 0.87 13.26 -0.79
N SER A 27 0.98 12.56 0.35
CA SER A 27 2.13 11.70 0.65
C SER A 27 2.27 10.60 -0.41
N LEU A 28 3.50 10.37 -0.84
CA LEU A 28 3.82 9.37 -1.86
C LEU A 28 3.82 7.97 -1.27
N GLU A 29 3.26 7.05 -2.02
CA GLU A 29 3.27 5.62 -1.75
C GLU A 29 3.72 4.90 -3.02
N GLN A 30 4.50 3.85 -2.87
CA GLN A 30 4.99 3.05 -3.99
C GLN A 30 4.61 1.58 -3.78
N PRO A 31 3.34 1.23 -4.05
CA PRO A 31 2.84 -0.10 -3.79
C PRO A 31 3.49 -1.15 -4.70
N ILE A 32 4.02 -2.21 -4.12
CA ILE A 32 4.52 -3.39 -4.81
C ILE A 32 3.51 -4.54 -4.68
N TYR A 33 3.40 -5.37 -5.71
CA TYR A 33 2.58 -6.57 -5.67
C TYR A 33 3.24 -7.67 -4.84
N ALA A 34 2.47 -8.33 -3.99
CA ALA A 34 3.00 -9.39 -3.12
C ALA A 34 3.61 -10.57 -3.90
N GLY A 35 3.04 -10.88 -5.06
CA GLY A 35 3.57 -11.92 -5.95
C GLY A 35 4.96 -11.58 -6.48
N ASP A 36 5.24 -10.30 -6.77
CA ASP A 36 6.57 -9.86 -7.23
C ASP A 36 7.62 -10.03 -6.11
N VAL A 37 7.23 -9.74 -4.86
CA VAL A 37 8.09 -9.96 -3.68
C VAL A 37 8.39 -11.45 -3.50
N VAL A 38 7.38 -12.31 -3.64
CA VAL A 38 7.56 -13.78 -3.57
C VAL A 38 8.47 -14.26 -4.69
N ALA A 39 8.31 -13.75 -5.92
CA ALA A 39 9.16 -14.08 -7.04
C ALA A 39 10.62 -13.65 -6.79
N ALA A 40 10.83 -12.45 -6.23
CA ALA A 40 12.16 -11.97 -5.85
C ALA A 40 12.83 -12.88 -4.81
N LEU A 41 12.08 -13.26 -3.76
CA LEU A 41 12.57 -14.19 -2.74
C LEU A 41 12.91 -15.57 -3.32
N ALA A 42 12.02 -16.13 -4.15
CA ALA A 42 12.27 -17.42 -4.80
C ALA A 42 13.51 -17.39 -5.68
N HIS A 43 13.69 -16.30 -6.43
CA HIS A 43 14.89 -16.12 -7.28
C HIS A 43 16.18 -16.02 -6.44
N THR A 44 16.12 -15.29 -5.32
CA THR A 44 17.26 -15.18 -4.40
C THR A 44 17.62 -16.53 -3.77
N LEU A 45 16.63 -17.33 -3.38
CA LEU A 45 16.85 -18.65 -2.79
C LEU A 45 17.39 -19.68 -3.80
N ALA A 46 17.05 -19.53 -5.08
CA ALA A 46 17.52 -20.42 -6.14
C ALA A 46 18.97 -20.15 -6.58
N ARG A 47 19.55 -19.02 -6.16
CA ARG A 47 20.93 -18.64 -6.48
C ARG A 47 21.81 -18.78 -5.25
N THR A 48 23.03 -19.30 -5.43
CA THR A 48 24.05 -19.21 -4.39
C THR A 48 24.52 -17.76 -4.32
N PRO A 49 24.32 -17.06 -3.20
CA PRO A 49 24.75 -15.66 -3.10
C PRO A 49 26.28 -15.59 -3.15
N ASP A 50 26.78 -14.80 -4.07
CA ASP A 50 28.22 -14.55 -4.19
C ASP A 50 28.69 -13.52 -3.14
N HIS A 51 27.76 -12.70 -2.64
CA HIS A 51 27.99 -11.66 -1.61
C HIS A 51 26.68 -11.30 -0.90
N ASP A 52 26.78 -10.81 0.33
CA ASP A 52 25.67 -10.18 1.03
C ASP A 52 25.27 -8.88 0.30
N ARG A 53 24.07 -8.86 -0.25
CA ARG A 53 23.49 -7.68 -0.93
C ARG A 53 22.18 -7.28 -0.32
N VAL A 54 21.97 -5.98 -0.18
CA VAL A 54 20.71 -5.39 0.23
C VAL A 54 20.06 -4.79 -1.02
N PHE A 55 18.77 -5.07 -1.21
CA PHE A 55 17.98 -4.54 -2.31
C PHE A 55 16.75 -3.81 -1.78
N ASP A 56 16.54 -2.61 -2.26
CA ASP A 56 15.30 -1.89 -2.02
C ASP A 56 14.27 -2.31 -3.08
N LEU A 57 13.24 -3.05 -2.65
CA LEU A 57 12.15 -3.48 -3.52
C LEU A 57 11.00 -2.50 -3.42
N ALA A 58 10.63 -1.93 -4.55
CA ALA A 58 9.50 -1.01 -4.67
C ALA A 58 8.63 -1.37 -5.87
N GLY A 59 7.38 -0.90 -5.86
CA GLY A 59 6.50 -1.08 -6.99
C GLY A 59 6.92 -0.23 -8.20
N PRO A 60 6.31 -0.45 -9.37
CA PRO A 60 6.74 0.16 -10.63
C PRO A 60 6.50 1.68 -10.68
N ARG A 61 5.68 2.21 -9.79
CA ARG A 61 5.29 3.61 -9.80
C ARG A 61 5.05 4.16 -8.41
N SER A 62 5.67 5.30 -8.10
CA SER A 62 5.32 6.15 -6.96
C SER A 62 4.14 7.05 -7.33
N LEU A 63 3.16 7.17 -6.44
CA LEU A 63 1.98 8.01 -6.64
C LEU A 63 1.45 8.49 -5.28
N SER A 64 0.73 9.61 -5.28
CA SER A 64 0.13 10.10 -4.04
C SER A 64 -0.94 9.14 -3.53
N ARG A 65 -1.14 9.12 -2.21
CA ARG A 65 -2.22 8.35 -1.58
C ARG A 65 -3.60 8.67 -2.16
N ARG A 66 -3.82 9.94 -2.54
CA ARG A 66 -5.02 10.37 -3.28
C ARG A 66 -5.14 9.64 -4.62
N GLU A 67 -4.08 9.65 -5.42
CA GLU A 67 -4.08 9.00 -6.74
C GLU A 67 -4.28 7.50 -6.63
N LEU A 68 -3.66 6.86 -5.64
CA LEU A 68 -3.83 5.43 -5.38
C LEU A 68 -5.31 5.08 -5.09
N ILE A 69 -5.98 5.85 -4.22
CA ILE A 69 -7.40 5.64 -3.91
C ILE A 69 -8.29 5.89 -5.13
N LEU A 70 -7.98 6.91 -5.93
CA LEU A 70 -8.74 7.21 -7.15
C LEU A 70 -8.50 6.15 -8.22
N ALA A 71 -7.27 5.63 -8.37
CA ALA A 71 -6.96 4.52 -9.27
C ALA A 71 -7.73 3.26 -8.86
N ALA A 72 -7.70 2.90 -7.57
CA ALA A 72 -8.48 1.80 -7.03
C ALA A 72 -10.00 1.97 -7.23
N GLY A 73 -10.48 3.21 -7.10
CA GLY A 73 -11.88 3.55 -7.36
C GLY A 73 -12.27 3.32 -8.83
N ARG A 74 -11.40 3.71 -9.79
CA ARG A 74 -11.64 3.50 -11.22
C ARG A 74 -11.82 2.02 -11.58
N VAL A 75 -11.01 1.15 -10.98
CA VAL A 75 -11.08 -0.32 -11.22
C VAL A 75 -12.44 -0.88 -10.85
N ILE A 76 -13.13 -0.33 -9.84
CA ILE A 76 -14.46 -0.75 -9.40
C ILE A 76 -15.59 0.19 -9.88
N GLY A 77 -15.31 1.07 -10.85
CA GLY A 77 -16.29 2.00 -11.40
C GLY A 77 -16.77 3.07 -10.41
N ARG A 78 -15.94 3.44 -9.42
CA ARG A 78 -16.24 4.44 -8.38
C ARG A 78 -15.29 5.64 -8.45
N ARG A 79 -15.75 6.77 -7.95
CA ARG A 79 -14.96 8.00 -7.83
C ARG A 79 -15.13 8.61 -6.43
N PRO A 80 -14.42 8.09 -5.43
CA PRO A 80 -14.52 8.59 -4.07
C PRO A 80 -14.01 10.03 -3.97
N ALA A 81 -14.69 10.86 -3.17
CA ALA A 81 -14.16 12.17 -2.78
C ALA A 81 -13.07 11.96 -1.72
N VAL A 82 -11.80 12.19 -2.06
CA VAL A 82 -10.70 12.04 -1.12
C VAL A 82 -10.50 13.31 -0.32
N VAL A 83 -10.74 13.23 0.99
CA VAL A 83 -10.57 14.31 1.96
C VAL A 83 -9.24 14.10 2.69
N SER A 84 -8.34 15.08 2.58
CA SER A 84 -7.07 15.08 3.27
C SER A 84 -7.18 15.71 4.64
N LEU A 85 -6.77 14.99 5.68
CA LEU A 85 -6.60 15.56 7.01
C LEU A 85 -5.12 15.82 7.27
N PRO A 86 -4.78 16.95 7.89
CA PRO A 86 -3.42 17.21 8.35
C PRO A 86 -2.98 16.16 9.38
N LEU A 87 -1.69 15.82 9.38
CA LEU A 87 -1.14 14.80 10.26
C LEU A 87 -1.30 15.16 11.75
N PHE A 88 -1.25 16.46 12.11
CA PHE A 88 -1.41 16.91 13.48
C PHE A 88 -2.78 16.56 14.07
N CYS A 89 -3.84 16.55 13.25
CA CYS A 89 -5.17 16.11 13.69
C CYS A 89 -5.16 14.62 14.07
N GLY A 90 -4.47 13.81 13.28
CA GLY A 90 -4.27 12.39 13.56
C GLY A 90 -3.46 12.17 14.84
N MET A 91 -2.39 12.94 15.01
CA MET A 91 -1.53 12.88 16.20
C MET A 91 -2.28 13.25 17.48
N ALA A 92 -3.12 14.29 17.44
CA ALA A 92 -3.98 14.66 18.57
C ALA A 92 -4.99 13.55 18.91
N LEU A 93 -5.63 12.97 17.89
CA LEU A 93 -6.59 11.88 18.07
C LEU A 93 -5.90 10.61 18.60
N ALA A 94 -4.73 10.25 18.07
CA ALA A 94 -3.94 9.12 18.54
C ALA A 94 -3.57 9.27 20.00
N ARG A 95 -3.19 10.48 20.44
CA ARG A 95 -2.85 10.78 21.84
C ARG A 95 -4.03 10.54 22.78
N VAL A 96 -5.24 10.89 22.36
CA VAL A 96 -6.47 10.63 23.13
C VAL A 96 -6.74 9.12 23.20
N PHE A 97 -6.60 8.40 22.10
CA PHE A 97 -6.82 6.94 22.10
C PHE A 97 -5.78 6.19 22.94
N GLU A 98 -4.50 6.58 22.85
CA GLU A 98 -3.43 6.00 23.66
C GLU A 98 -3.65 6.23 25.17
N ALA A 99 -4.23 7.38 25.56
CA ALA A 99 -4.52 7.70 26.95
C ALA A 99 -5.77 6.98 27.50
N THR A 100 -6.71 6.60 26.61
CA THR A 100 -8.03 6.08 27.03
C THR A 100 -8.22 4.58 26.78
N ARG A 101 -7.35 3.94 25.99
CA ARG A 101 -7.51 2.54 25.57
C ARG A 101 -6.21 1.76 25.66
N ALA A 102 -6.29 0.56 26.20
CA ALA A 102 -5.15 -0.38 26.25
C ALA A 102 -4.71 -0.85 24.83
N ASN A 103 -5.69 -0.97 23.88
CA ASN A 103 -5.43 -1.29 22.48
C ASN A 103 -6.01 -0.18 21.58
N PRO A 104 -5.27 0.91 21.38
CA PRO A 104 -5.75 2.03 20.58
C PRO A 104 -5.82 1.65 19.09
N PRO A 105 -6.90 2.00 18.38
CA PRO A 105 -7.05 1.72 16.95
C PRO A 105 -6.14 2.59 16.06
N LEU A 106 -5.56 3.64 16.63
CA LEU A 106 -4.64 4.57 16.00
C LEU A 106 -3.59 4.99 17.02
N THR A 107 -2.32 4.83 16.67
CA THR A 107 -1.19 5.24 17.49
C THR A 107 -0.35 6.31 16.79
N ARG A 108 0.41 7.07 17.58
CA ARG A 108 1.35 8.06 17.02
C ARG A 108 2.43 7.39 16.16
N ASP A 109 2.87 6.19 16.52
CA ASP A 109 3.88 5.47 15.74
C ASP A 109 3.33 5.00 14.38
N MET A 110 2.06 4.57 14.31
CA MET A 110 1.39 4.30 13.05
C MET A 110 1.32 5.54 12.14
N LEU A 111 1.16 6.73 12.72
CA LEU A 111 1.10 7.97 11.96
C LEU A 111 2.48 8.46 11.52
N ARG A 112 3.55 8.18 12.28
CA ARG A 112 4.93 8.53 11.91
C ARG A 112 5.39 7.81 10.64
N ILE A 113 4.94 6.57 10.43
CA ILE A 113 5.22 5.82 9.20
C ILE A 113 4.66 6.56 7.96
N LEU A 114 3.58 7.32 8.13
CA LEU A 114 2.99 8.10 7.04
C LEU A 114 3.76 9.39 6.72
N ASP A 115 4.82 9.71 7.47
CA ASP A 115 5.62 10.92 7.27
C ASP A 115 6.78 10.74 6.28
N HIS A 116 6.92 9.56 5.72
CA HIS A 116 7.87 9.26 4.65
C HIS A 116 7.16 9.26 3.29
N ASP A 117 7.86 9.76 2.30
CA ASP A 117 7.45 9.70 0.90
C ASP A 117 8.29 8.63 0.21
N ASP A 118 7.62 7.61 -0.34
CA ASP A 118 8.27 6.51 -1.02
C ASP A 118 8.51 6.87 -2.50
N ALA A 119 9.77 7.03 -2.87
CA ALA A 119 10.20 7.28 -4.25
C ALA A 119 11.53 6.59 -4.51
N ILE A 120 11.48 5.28 -4.65
CA ILE A 120 12.65 4.41 -4.91
C ILE A 120 12.66 4.05 -6.38
N ASP A 121 13.84 4.04 -7.03
CA ASP A 121 13.97 3.48 -8.36
C ASP A 121 13.88 1.94 -8.29
N PRO A 122 12.84 1.31 -8.84
CA PRO A 122 12.66 -0.13 -8.73
C PRO A 122 13.50 -0.92 -9.74
N LEU A 123 14.02 -0.28 -10.80
CA LEU A 123 14.65 -0.96 -11.92
C LEU A 123 15.94 -1.69 -11.56
N PRO A 124 16.87 -1.14 -10.76
CA PRO A 124 18.11 -1.83 -10.44
C PRO A 124 17.87 -3.14 -9.69
N ALA A 125 16.98 -3.15 -8.69
CA ALA A 125 16.65 -4.35 -7.94
C ALA A 125 15.93 -5.37 -8.82
N ALA A 126 14.94 -4.95 -9.62
CA ALA A 126 14.21 -5.82 -10.53
C ALA A 126 15.13 -6.49 -11.56
N ALA A 127 16.07 -5.74 -12.14
CA ALA A 127 17.03 -6.26 -13.11
C ALA A 127 17.97 -7.31 -12.49
N VAL A 128 18.54 -7.05 -11.32
CA VAL A 128 19.44 -7.99 -10.64
C VAL A 128 18.70 -9.25 -10.19
N LEU A 129 17.48 -9.11 -9.70
CA LEU A 129 16.64 -10.22 -9.25
C LEU A 129 15.94 -10.95 -10.41
N GLY A 130 16.01 -10.42 -11.64
CA GLY A 130 15.41 -11.04 -12.81
C GLY A 130 13.88 -11.13 -12.73
N ILE A 131 13.22 -10.18 -12.06
CA ILE A 131 11.78 -10.13 -11.90
C ILE A 131 11.16 -9.05 -12.79
N ALA A 132 9.95 -9.34 -13.31
CA ALA A 132 9.10 -8.35 -13.93
C ALA A 132 8.11 -7.80 -12.90
N LEU A 133 8.07 -6.48 -12.74
CA LEU A 133 7.15 -5.86 -11.79
C LEU A 133 5.74 -5.78 -12.40
N THR A 134 4.77 -6.21 -11.62
CA THR A 134 3.35 -6.12 -11.97
C THR A 134 2.92 -4.66 -12.07
N SER A 135 2.25 -4.28 -13.16
CA SER A 135 1.75 -2.91 -13.33
C SER A 135 0.75 -2.52 -12.24
N LEU A 136 0.63 -1.21 -11.98
CA LEU A 136 -0.30 -0.72 -10.96
C LEU A 136 -1.74 -1.14 -11.25
N ASP A 137 -2.18 -1.03 -12.51
CA ASP A 137 -3.55 -1.35 -12.89
C ASP A 137 -3.84 -2.84 -12.71
N GLU A 138 -2.96 -3.72 -13.15
CA GLU A 138 -3.08 -5.16 -12.96
C GLU A 138 -3.07 -5.56 -11.48
N MET A 139 -2.20 -4.95 -10.68
CA MET A 139 -2.17 -5.17 -9.23
C MET A 139 -3.48 -4.76 -8.57
N LEU A 140 -4.05 -3.61 -8.94
CA LEU A 140 -5.32 -3.13 -8.39
C LEU A 140 -6.48 -4.02 -8.83
N GLU A 141 -6.50 -4.49 -10.09
CA GLU A 141 -7.51 -5.43 -10.56
C GLU A 141 -7.47 -6.73 -9.75
N ARG A 142 -6.31 -7.35 -9.60
CA ARG A 142 -6.14 -8.59 -8.83
C ARG A 142 -6.53 -8.42 -7.36
N CYS A 143 -6.05 -7.36 -6.72
CA CYS A 143 -6.21 -7.17 -5.27
C CYS A 143 -7.57 -6.61 -4.85
N ILE A 144 -8.29 -5.90 -5.73
CA ILE A 144 -9.53 -5.23 -5.39
C ILE A 144 -10.74 -5.95 -5.98
N VAL A 145 -10.75 -6.26 -7.29
CA VAL A 145 -11.88 -6.95 -7.94
C VAL A 145 -11.99 -8.38 -7.43
N GLY A 146 -10.88 -9.09 -7.31
CA GLY A 146 -10.86 -10.45 -6.77
C GLY A 146 -11.49 -10.58 -5.38
N ARG A 147 -11.46 -9.52 -4.57
CA ARG A 147 -12.09 -9.49 -3.25
C ARG A 147 -13.59 -9.16 -3.26
N LEU A 148 -14.04 -8.35 -4.20
CA LEU A 148 -15.46 -8.01 -4.30
C LEU A 148 -16.29 -9.18 -4.83
N THR A 149 -15.64 -10.13 -5.50
CA THR A 149 -16.27 -11.36 -6.04
C THR A 149 -16.22 -12.54 -5.06
N GLN A 150 -15.50 -12.42 -3.92
CA GLN A 150 -15.50 -13.42 -2.85
C GLN A 150 -16.21 -12.86 -1.59
N PRO A 151 -17.54 -13.02 -1.45
CA PRO A 151 -18.23 -12.68 -0.21
C PRO A 151 -17.89 -13.74 0.85
N GLY A 152 -17.17 -13.35 1.88
CA GLY A 152 -17.08 -14.14 3.11
C GLY A 152 -15.72 -14.74 3.42
N THR A 153 -14.86 -13.95 4.00
CA THR A 153 -13.99 -14.40 5.11
C THR A 153 -13.63 -13.16 5.95
N VAL A 154 -14.40 -12.96 6.99
CA VAL A 154 -14.10 -12.07 8.12
C VAL A 154 -13.21 -12.83 9.10
#